data_14b1828aff841d2d8c6eef9be46ff126
#
_entry.id   14b1828aff841d2d8c6eef9be46ff126
#
_cell.length_a   1.000
_cell.length_b   1.000
_cell.length_c   1.000
_cell.angle_alpha   90.00
_cell.angle_beta   90.00
_cell.angle_gamma   90.00
#
_symmetry.space_group_name_H-M   'P 1'
#
loop_
_entity.id
_entity.type
_entity.pdbx_description
1 polymer ?
#
loop_
_entity_poly.entity_id
_entity_poly.type
_entity_poly.pdbx_seq_one_letter_code
_entity_poly.pdbx_strand_id
1 'polypeptide(L)'
;MNAPASRLVSAPWLRDNLKSVKVLDCSWYLPFLNRNAKEEFVNAHIPSAHFFGIDEIKDLSKADLPHMLPPPEFFSSSMDKFGISNSDHVVVYDTAGVGPACRVLWTFHAMGHDQVSVLDGGFPSW
;
A
#
# COMPACT_ATOMS: atom_id res chain seq x y z
N MET A 1 -5.83 3.70 24.81
CA MET A 1 -4.70 3.57 23.86
C MET A 1 -4.83 2.25 23.12
N ASN A 2 -4.89 2.30 21.81
CA ASN A 2 -5.05 1.09 21.00
C ASN A 2 -3.71 0.39 20.81
N ALA A 3 -3.73 -0.94 20.82
CA ALA A 3 -2.53 -1.69 20.46
C ALA A 3 -2.17 -1.43 19.00
N PRO A 4 -0.88 -1.49 18.63
CA PRO A 4 -0.48 -1.41 17.23
C PRO A 4 -1.15 -2.51 16.41
N ALA A 5 -1.45 -2.24 15.16
CA ALA A 5 -2.01 -3.24 14.26
C ALA A 5 -1.01 -4.39 14.07
N SER A 6 -1.51 -5.61 13.89
CA SER A 6 -0.66 -6.72 13.47
C SER A 6 -0.02 -6.39 12.12
N ARG A 7 1.24 -6.75 11.93
CA ARG A 7 1.95 -6.48 10.66
C ARG A 7 1.43 -7.32 9.51
N LEU A 8 0.88 -8.50 9.80
CA LEU A 8 0.26 -9.35 8.80
C LEU A 8 -1.19 -9.60 9.15
N VAL A 9 -2.05 -9.59 8.14
CA VAL A 9 -3.45 -9.99 8.28
C VAL A 9 -3.78 -11.01 7.20
N SER A 10 -4.71 -11.90 7.51
CA SER A 10 -5.14 -12.93 6.57
C SER A 10 -6.23 -12.42 5.62
N ALA A 11 -6.44 -13.10 4.50
CA ALA A 11 -7.52 -12.78 3.58
C ALA A 11 -8.90 -12.90 4.25
N PRO A 12 -9.20 -13.96 5.03
CA PRO A 12 -10.46 -14.01 5.76
C PRO A 12 -10.66 -12.85 6.75
N TRP A 13 -9.60 -12.47 7.46
CA TRP A 13 -9.67 -11.31 8.36
C TRP A 13 -10.01 -10.04 7.59
N LEU A 14 -9.33 -9.81 6.46
CA LEU A 14 -9.57 -8.62 5.65
C LEU A 14 -10.99 -8.58 5.11
N ARG A 15 -11.49 -9.71 4.61
CA ARG A 15 -12.87 -9.83 4.14
C ARG A 15 -13.85 -9.40 5.24
N ASP A 16 -13.64 -9.88 6.46
CA ASP A 16 -14.54 -9.61 7.57
C ASP A 16 -14.43 -8.17 8.10
N ASN A 17 -13.31 -7.49 7.84
CA ASN A 17 -13.05 -6.14 8.33
C ASN A 17 -12.97 -5.10 7.21
N LEU A 18 -13.38 -5.45 5.99
CA LEU A 18 -13.17 -4.61 4.81
C LEU A 18 -13.74 -3.20 4.96
N LYS A 19 -14.87 -3.06 5.65
CA LYS A 19 -15.52 -1.76 5.85
C LYS A 19 -14.84 -0.89 6.90
N SER A 20 -13.96 -1.47 7.72
CA SER A 20 -13.29 -0.77 8.82
C SER A 20 -11.87 -0.36 8.49
N VAL A 21 -11.35 -0.74 7.34
CA VAL A 21 -9.96 -0.48 6.96
C VAL A 21 -9.89 0.25 5.62
N LYS A 22 -8.74 0.83 5.35
CA LYS A 22 -8.41 1.39 4.04
C LYS A 22 -7.45 0.44 3.35
N VAL A 23 -7.70 0.11 2.09
CA VAL A 23 -6.92 -0.90 1.36
C VAL A 23 -6.17 -0.24 0.21
N LEU A 24 -4.89 -0.56 0.07
CA LEU A 24 -4.04 -0.05 -1.00
C LEU A 24 -3.38 -1.20 -1.75
N ASP A 25 -3.52 -1.19 -3.07
CA ASP A 25 -2.75 -2.05 -3.96
C ASP A 25 -1.41 -1.37 -4.24
N CYS A 26 -0.34 -2.02 -3.80
CA CYS A 26 1.02 -1.48 -3.89
C CYS A 26 1.87 -2.25 -4.91
N SER A 27 1.25 -2.92 -5.85
CA SER A 27 1.95 -3.73 -6.85
C SER A 27 2.92 -2.91 -7.67
N TRP A 28 4.07 -3.50 -7.95
CA TRP A 28 5.10 -2.90 -8.80
C TRP A 28 5.87 -4.03 -9.46
N TYR A 29 6.22 -3.83 -10.72
CA TYR A 29 6.94 -4.84 -11.50
C TYR A 29 8.20 -4.25 -12.10
N LEU A 30 9.23 -5.07 -12.20
CA LEU A 30 10.46 -4.69 -12.90
C LEU A 30 10.13 -4.36 -14.36
N PRO A 31 10.76 -3.32 -14.94
CA PRO A 31 10.40 -2.87 -16.30
C PRO A 31 10.49 -3.94 -17.38
N PHE A 32 11.44 -4.90 -17.24
CA PHE A 32 11.61 -5.94 -18.26
C PHE A 32 10.52 -7.02 -18.24
N LEU A 33 9.62 -7.02 -17.26
CA LEU A 33 8.54 -8.00 -17.17
C LEU A 33 7.35 -7.64 -18.08
N ASN A 34 7.34 -6.45 -18.67
CA ASN A 34 6.25 -5.96 -19.53
C ASN A 34 4.88 -6.05 -18.86
N ARG A 35 4.82 -5.79 -17.56
CA ARG A 35 3.57 -5.76 -16.79
C ARG A 35 3.27 -4.34 -16.38
N ASN A 36 1.99 -3.99 -16.34
CA ASN A 36 1.52 -2.68 -15.91
C ASN A 36 0.62 -2.84 -14.68
N ALA A 37 1.18 -2.49 -13.52
CA ALA A 37 0.47 -2.69 -12.25
C ALA A 37 -0.82 -1.89 -12.19
N LYS A 38 -0.84 -0.66 -12.72
CA LYS A 38 -2.02 0.19 -12.70
C LYS A 38 -3.14 -0.36 -13.57
N GLU A 39 -2.80 -0.88 -14.76
CA GLU A 39 -3.79 -1.52 -15.62
C GLU A 39 -4.34 -2.80 -14.98
N GLU A 40 -3.49 -3.58 -14.35
CA GLU A 40 -3.91 -4.79 -13.64
C GLU A 40 -4.84 -4.43 -12.48
N PHE A 41 -4.57 -3.34 -11.77
CA PHE A 41 -5.45 -2.84 -10.72
C PHE A 41 -6.83 -2.49 -11.27
N VAL A 42 -6.88 -1.78 -12.40
CA VAL A 42 -8.17 -1.41 -13.01
C VAL A 42 -8.98 -2.65 -13.37
N ASN A 43 -8.31 -3.70 -13.85
CA ASN A 43 -8.99 -4.95 -14.27
C ASN A 43 -9.46 -5.79 -13.09
N ALA A 44 -8.68 -5.82 -11.99
CA ALA A 44 -9.04 -6.62 -10.82
C ALA A 44 -8.32 -6.10 -9.58
N HIS A 45 -9.07 -5.80 -8.53
CA HIS A 45 -8.52 -5.36 -7.26
C HIS A 45 -9.48 -5.72 -6.12
N ILE A 46 -8.98 -5.68 -4.91
CA ILE A 46 -9.81 -5.87 -3.71
C ILE A 46 -10.84 -4.75 -3.65
N PRO A 47 -12.12 -5.04 -3.35
CA PRO A 47 -13.15 -4.01 -3.27
C PRO A 47 -12.73 -2.85 -2.38
N SER A 48 -13.00 -1.62 -2.81
CA SER A 48 -12.67 -0.36 -2.15
C SER A 48 -11.18 0.00 -2.12
N ALA A 49 -10.29 -0.82 -2.67
CA ALA A 49 -8.87 -0.51 -2.72
C ALA A 49 -8.57 0.68 -3.63
N HIS A 50 -7.54 1.43 -3.27
CA HIS A 50 -6.92 2.44 -4.14
C HIS A 50 -5.55 1.94 -4.59
N PHE A 51 -5.06 2.46 -5.69
CA PHE A 51 -3.74 2.10 -6.20
C PHE A 51 -2.68 3.04 -5.62
N PHE A 52 -1.72 2.48 -4.88
CA PHE A 52 -0.56 3.22 -4.38
C PHE A 52 0.57 3.05 -5.39
N GLY A 53 0.79 4.08 -6.22
CA GLY A 53 1.84 4.03 -7.24
C GLY A 53 3.20 4.30 -6.61
N ILE A 54 4.01 3.26 -6.41
CA ILE A 54 5.35 3.41 -5.84
C ILE A 54 6.20 4.33 -6.71
N ASP A 55 6.03 4.29 -8.02
CA ASP A 55 6.76 5.17 -8.94
C ASP A 55 6.29 6.63 -8.88
N GLU A 56 5.12 6.89 -8.32
CA GLU A 56 4.52 8.22 -8.22
C GLU A 56 4.71 8.82 -6.82
N ILE A 57 4.59 7.98 -5.78
CA ILE A 57 4.68 8.41 -4.38
C ILE A 57 6.08 8.09 -3.86
N LYS A 58 7.03 8.90 -4.29
CA LYS A 58 8.44 8.79 -3.95
C LYS A 58 9.06 10.18 -3.97
N ASP A 59 10.33 10.30 -3.60
CA ASP A 59 11.04 11.58 -3.71
C ASP A 59 11.34 11.86 -5.20
N LEU A 60 10.52 12.71 -5.81
CA LEU A 60 10.64 13.03 -7.22
C LEU A 60 11.89 13.86 -7.54
N SER A 61 12.50 14.52 -6.55
CA SER A 61 13.75 15.24 -6.73
C SER A 61 14.95 14.30 -6.87
N LYS A 62 14.77 13.02 -6.58
CA LYS A 62 15.77 11.96 -6.67
C LYS A 62 15.46 11.03 -7.84
N ALA A 63 15.19 11.60 -9.02
CA ALA A 63 14.70 10.83 -10.17
C ALA A 63 15.64 9.70 -10.60
N ASP A 64 16.95 9.84 -10.36
CA ASP A 64 17.93 8.82 -10.70
C ASP A 64 17.96 7.65 -9.72
N LEU A 65 17.32 7.79 -8.56
CA LEU A 65 17.30 6.76 -7.51
C LEU A 65 15.88 6.21 -7.39
N PRO A 66 15.67 4.92 -7.64
CA PRO A 66 14.31 4.36 -7.59
C PRO A 66 13.76 4.34 -6.17
N HIS A 67 12.51 4.72 -6.03
CA HIS A 67 11.68 4.52 -4.84
C HIS A 67 12.26 5.08 -3.54
N MET A 68 12.87 6.27 -3.60
CA MET A 68 13.28 6.97 -2.38
C MET A 68 12.06 7.46 -1.62
N LEU A 69 12.17 7.55 -0.28
CA LEU A 69 11.07 8.02 0.56
C LEU A 69 10.59 9.39 0.10
N PRO A 70 9.26 9.57 -0.04
CA PRO A 70 8.72 10.90 -0.40
C PRO A 70 8.89 11.87 0.77
N PRO A 71 8.93 13.18 0.49
CA PRO A 71 8.81 14.17 1.56
C PRO A 71 7.49 14.00 2.32
N PRO A 72 7.46 14.30 3.64
CA PRO A 72 6.23 14.14 4.43
C PRO A 72 5.01 14.86 3.86
N GLU A 73 5.18 16.06 3.34
CA GLU A 73 4.07 16.85 2.76
C GLU A 73 3.48 16.18 1.53
N PHE A 74 4.33 15.59 0.68
CA PHE A 74 3.89 14.87 -0.50
C PHE A 74 3.14 13.61 -0.11
N PHE A 75 3.68 12.87 0.87
CA PHE A 75 3.01 11.68 1.36
C PHE A 75 1.63 12.02 1.94
N SER A 76 1.54 13.05 2.79
CA SER A 76 0.27 13.49 3.37
C SER A 76 -0.75 13.88 2.32
N SER A 77 -0.34 14.65 1.31
CA SER A 77 -1.29 15.05 0.26
C SER A 77 -1.75 13.86 -0.57
N SER A 78 -0.90 12.85 -0.75
CA SER A 78 -1.27 11.62 -1.45
C SER A 78 -2.29 10.83 -0.64
N MET A 79 -2.10 10.73 0.68
CA MET A 79 -3.04 10.02 1.55
C MET A 79 -4.38 10.74 1.60
N ASP A 80 -4.39 12.08 1.59
CA ASP A 80 -5.62 12.85 1.52
C ASP A 80 -6.44 12.51 0.28
N LYS A 81 -5.79 12.30 -0.87
CA LYS A 81 -6.47 11.90 -2.10
C LYS A 81 -7.14 10.53 -1.99
N PHE A 82 -6.58 9.64 -1.18
CA PHE A 82 -7.16 8.32 -0.93
C PHE A 82 -8.19 8.33 0.20
N GLY A 83 -8.38 9.46 0.88
CA GLY A 83 -9.26 9.54 2.03
C GLY A 83 -8.71 8.85 3.27
N ILE A 84 -7.39 8.75 3.40
CA ILE A 84 -6.72 8.09 4.51
C ILE A 84 -6.23 9.12 5.50
N SER A 85 -6.59 8.95 6.77
CA SER A 85 -6.12 9.79 7.87
C SER A 85 -5.20 8.99 8.82
N ASN A 86 -4.53 9.70 9.73
CA ASN A 86 -3.62 9.06 10.69
C ASN A 86 -4.31 8.05 11.61
N SER A 87 -5.62 8.13 11.78
CA SER A 87 -6.38 7.22 12.62
C SER A 87 -6.86 5.97 11.89
N ASP A 88 -6.69 5.91 10.58
CA ASP A 88 -7.17 4.75 9.81
C ASP A 88 -6.21 3.58 9.90
N HIS A 89 -6.78 2.37 9.98
CA HIS A 89 -6.01 1.15 9.80
C HIS A 89 -5.91 0.88 8.29
N VAL A 90 -4.70 0.86 7.77
CA VAL A 90 -4.43 0.67 6.35
C VAL A 90 -3.93 -0.76 6.13
N VAL A 91 -4.49 -1.43 5.14
CA VAL A 91 -4.00 -2.75 4.70
C VAL A 91 -3.43 -2.60 3.31
N VAL A 92 -2.17 -2.99 3.15
CA VAL A 92 -1.46 -2.90 1.87
C VAL A 92 -1.25 -4.31 1.32
N TYR A 93 -1.33 -4.45 0.00
CA TYR A 93 -1.10 -5.72 -0.64
C TYR A 93 -0.42 -5.53 -2.00
N ASP A 94 0.13 -6.61 -2.52
CA ASP A 94 0.61 -6.65 -3.90
C ASP A 94 0.28 -8.02 -4.53
N THR A 95 0.57 -8.16 -5.80
CA THR A 95 0.26 -9.40 -6.52
C THR A 95 1.36 -10.45 -6.42
N ALA A 96 2.56 -10.05 -5.93
CA ALA A 96 3.68 -10.98 -5.77
C ALA A 96 3.67 -11.71 -4.42
N GLY A 97 2.85 -11.22 -3.47
CA GLY A 97 2.74 -11.81 -2.14
C GLY A 97 3.06 -10.83 -1.02
N VAL A 98 4.29 -10.38 -0.87
CA VAL A 98 4.67 -9.44 0.20
C VAL A 98 5.76 -8.44 -0.21
N GLY A 99 6.25 -8.46 -1.44
CA GLY A 99 7.39 -7.66 -1.88
C GLY A 99 7.17 -6.14 -1.79
N PRO A 100 6.59 -5.51 -2.83
CA PRO A 100 6.35 -4.07 -2.81
C PRO A 100 5.49 -3.60 -1.65
N ALA A 101 4.56 -4.42 -1.16
CA ALA A 101 3.71 -4.07 -0.02
C ALA A 101 4.54 -3.84 1.25
N CYS A 102 5.60 -4.63 1.47
CA CYS A 102 6.48 -4.42 2.61
C CYS A 102 7.20 -3.07 2.54
N ARG A 103 7.57 -2.64 1.35
CA ARG A 103 8.17 -1.32 1.14
C ARG A 103 7.20 -0.22 1.56
N VAL A 104 5.93 -0.35 1.20
CA VAL A 104 4.92 0.65 1.55
C VAL A 104 4.61 0.61 3.05
N LEU A 105 4.57 -0.57 3.67
CA LEU A 105 4.47 -0.69 5.13
C LEU A 105 5.56 0.13 5.82
N TRP A 106 6.80 -0.03 5.37
CA TRP A 106 7.93 0.70 5.93
C TRP A 106 7.78 2.21 5.72
N THR A 107 7.28 2.63 4.54
CA THR A 107 7.03 4.04 4.27
C THR A 107 6.03 4.63 5.25
N PHE A 108 4.93 3.94 5.53
CA PHE A 108 3.94 4.39 6.52
C PHE A 108 4.57 4.53 7.90
N HIS A 109 5.36 3.54 8.33
CA HIS A 109 6.02 3.62 9.63
C HIS A 109 7.00 4.80 9.69
N ALA A 110 7.76 5.02 8.63
CA ALA A 110 8.70 6.14 8.57
C ALA A 110 7.98 7.49 8.64
N MET A 111 6.73 7.56 8.18
CA MET A 111 5.91 8.78 8.23
C MET A 111 5.09 8.88 9.53
N GLY A 112 5.30 7.97 10.47
CA GLY A 112 4.63 8.00 11.77
C GLY A 112 3.25 7.36 11.79
N HIS A 113 2.87 6.63 10.77
CA HIS A 113 1.57 5.94 10.70
C HIS A 113 1.76 4.47 11.04
N ASP A 114 1.43 4.09 12.28
CA ASP A 114 1.70 2.75 12.80
C ASP A 114 0.59 1.74 12.51
N GLN A 115 -0.64 2.20 12.26
CA GLN A 115 -1.79 1.33 12.01
C GLN A 115 -1.80 0.87 10.55
N VAL A 116 -0.84 0.03 10.17
CA VAL A 116 -0.72 -0.49 8.82
C VAL A 116 -0.31 -1.96 8.87
N SER A 117 -0.92 -2.76 8.00
CA SER A 117 -0.69 -4.21 7.90
C SER A 117 -0.53 -4.63 6.45
N VAL A 118 0.15 -5.74 6.23
CA VAL A 118 0.31 -6.36 4.91
C VAL A 118 -0.63 -7.56 4.82
N LEU A 119 -1.31 -7.70 3.69
CA LEU A 119 -2.13 -8.89 3.43
C LEU A 119 -1.22 -10.09 3.16
N ASP A 120 -1.29 -11.09 4.04
CA ASP A 120 -0.50 -12.30 3.92
C ASP A 120 -0.87 -13.06 2.64
N GLY A 121 0.14 -13.34 1.82
CA GLY A 121 -0.05 -13.97 0.52
C GLY A 121 -0.52 -13.04 -0.59
N GLY A 122 -0.77 -11.76 -0.30
CA GLY A 122 -1.15 -10.75 -1.29
C GLY A 122 -2.45 -11.04 -2.02
N PHE A 123 -2.60 -10.46 -3.20
CA PHE A 123 -3.81 -10.64 -4.01
C PHE A 123 -4.12 -12.11 -4.31
N PRO A 124 -3.15 -12.99 -4.60
CA PRO A 124 -3.47 -14.40 -4.84
C PRO A 124 -4.21 -15.08 -3.70
N SER A 125 -4.03 -14.64 -2.45
CA SER A 125 -4.74 -15.25 -1.32
C SER A 125 -6.15 -14.67 -1.12
N TRP A 126 -6.43 -13.53 -1.73
CA TRP A 126 -7.76 -12.93 -1.71
C TRP A 126 -8.71 -13.68 -2.62
#